data_8a8b8f53efe0d7419ba5ec37eebb20b6
#
_entry.id   8a8b8f53efe0d7419ba5ec37eebb20b6
#
_cell.length_a   1.000
_cell.length_b   1.000
_cell.length_c   1.000
_cell.angle_alpha   90.00
_cell.angle_beta   90.00
_cell.angle_gamma   90.00
#
_symmetry.space_group_name_H-M   'P 1'
#
loop_
_entity.id
_entity.type
_entity.pdbx_description
1 polymer ?
#
loop_
_entity_poly.entity_id
_entity_poly.type
_entity_poly.pdbx_seq_one_letter_code
_entity_poly.pdbx_strand_id
1 'polypeptide(L)'
;MIRALAITVLWSSLALAQSGGSGVFSFLDRSVFAGSAALGNTSYINPGPVGAFAVQNPLLLNDSTLFQLEMSGGSLGEGIQLLQGSYGFKIKGHPVIAAAQTIQYGEFTATDVWGNNLGVFYAGDIALSLGTPLAEWREWRFGMTGKLVNGTYESYQSWALALDFQAMTRLKSGLDVAVLLKNTGRQLSTFAGTREALPLNVLVAFGQKLEYAPFRWALVVDQLNRPNLGYDDPNLVTIDPVTGETTQGRQSLLNLGLRHLNGSLEFLPTQRLHIMAGYSFRRQFEMALSDRRTSGGFTLGASVYFSKFQLHFANELRSVAGRMNTLSLNLNL
;
A
#
# COMPACT_ATOMS: atom_id res chain seq x y z
N MET A 1 4.92 -9.38 -37.42
CA MET A 1 3.48 -9.25 -37.23
C MET A 1 2.98 -9.87 -35.90
N ILE A 2 3.43 -11.04 -35.48
CA ILE A 2 2.96 -11.74 -34.26
C ILE A 2 3.30 -10.94 -32.96
N ARG A 3 4.44 -10.22 -32.91
CA ARG A 3 4.87 -9.42 -31.74
C ARG A 3 4.05 -8.13 -31.52
N ALA A 4 3.48 -7.57 -32.58
CA ALA A 4 2.60 -6.39 -32.49
C ALA A 4 1.18 -6.76 -32.04
N LEU A 5 0.71 -7.97 -32.38
CA LEU A 5 -0.60 -8.46 -31.99
C LEU A 5 -0.70 -8.77 -30.48
N ALA A 6 0.42 -9.24 -29.87
CA ALA A 6 0.47 -9.53 -28.43
C ALA A 6 0.38 -8.27 -27.55
N ILE A 7 0.90 -7.14 -28.03
CA ILE A 7 0.84 -5.85 -27.31
C ILE A 7 -0.55 -5.22 -27.40
N THR A 8 -1.27 -5.42 -28.51
CA THR A 8 -2.63 -4.87 -28.69
C THR A 8 -3.69 -5.62 -27.88
N VAL A 9 -3.53 -6.91 -27.66
CA VAL A 9 -4.46 -7.71 -26.83
C VAL A 9 -4.32 -7.38 -25.34
N LEU A 10 -3.13 -6.97 -24.87
CA LEU A 10 -2.93 -6.54 -23.49
C LEU A 10 -3.54 -5.15 -23.18
N TRP A 11 -3.77 -4.33 -24.20
CA TRP A 11 -4.34 -2.98 -24.01
C TRP A 11 -5.88 -2.92 -24.02
N SER A 12 -6.56 -3.92 -24.60
CA SER A 12 -8.01 -3.93 -24.70
C SER A 12 -8.77 -4.32 -23.42
N SER A 13 -8.06 -4.86 -22.40
CA SER A 13 -8.66 -5.26 -21.12
C SER A 13 -8.53 -4.20 -19.98
N LEU A 14 -7.96 -3.02 -20.28
CA LEU A 14 -7.72 -1.97 -19.27
C LEU A 14 -8.82 -0.91 -19.15
N ALA A 15 -9.96 -1.08 -19.83
CA ALA A 15 -10.96 -0.03 -20.00
C ALA A 15 -12.11 0.02 -18.96
N LEU A 16 -12.02 -0.69 -17.83
CA LEU A 16 -13.07 -0.67 -16.80
C LEU A 16 -12.49 -0.36 -15.42
N ALA A 17 -12.28 0.91 -15.13
CA ALA A 17 -11.94 1.34 -13.79
C ALA A 17 -12.81 2.55 -13.38
N GLN A 18 -13.92 2.27 -12.72
CA GLN A 18 -14.57 3.27 -11.87
C GLN A 18 -13.86 3.27 -10.51
N SER A 19 -13.45 4.44 -10.06
CA SER A 19 -12.84 4.68 -8.78
C SER A 19 -13.90 4.82 -7.70
N GLY A 20 -13.65 4.23 -6.52
CA GLY A 20 -14.48 4.37 -5.33
C GLY A 20 -15.50 3.24 -5.15
N GLY A 21 -15.27 2.36 -4.16
CA GLY A 21 -16.21 1.30 -3.78
C GLY A 21 -16.32 0.11 -4.76
N SER A 22 -15.51 0.08 -5.81
CA SER A 22 -15.60 -0.94 -6.88
C SER A 22 -14.71 -2.17 -6.66
N GLY A 23 -14.09 -2.32 -5.50
CA GLY A 23 -13.18 -3.43 -5.23
C GLY A 23 -13.25 -3.92 -3.80
N VAL A 24 -13.02 -5.22 -3.64
CA VAL A 24 -12.96 -5.91 -2.36
C VAL A 24 -11.53 -5.96 -1.84
N PHE A 25 -11.34 -6.11 -0.52
CA PHE A 25 -10.04 -6.29 0.12
C PHE A 25 -9.03 -5.15 -0.11
N SER A 26 -9.51 -3.91 -0.08
CA SER A 26 -8.68 -2.70 -0.29
C SER A 26 -7.51 -2.56 0.70
N PHE A 27 -7.56 -3.25 1.84
CA PHE A 27 -6.48 -3.28 2.83
C PHE A 27 -5.17 -3.89 2.30
N LEU A 28 -5.22 -4.72 1.24
CA LEU A 28 -4.04 -5.33 0.60
C LEU A 28 -3.06 -4.30 0.01
N ASP A 29 -3.52 -3.10 -0.31
CA ASP A 29 -2.67 -2.01 -0.82
C ASP A 29 -1.91 -1.28 0.30
N ARG A 30 -2.19 -1.61 1.56
CA ARG A 30 -1.60 -0.95 2.72
C ARG A 30 -0.55 -1.82 3.39
N SER A 31 0.52 -1.20 3.86
CA SER A 31 1.42 -1.81 4.82
C SER A 31 1.00 -1.43 6.23
N VAL A 32 0.99 -2.39 7.13
CA VAL A 32 0.79 -2.16 8.56
C VAL A 32 2.12 -1.92 9.26
N PHE A 33 3.25 -2.31 8.66
CA PHE A 33 4.57 -2.06 9.21
C PHE A 33 4.84 -0.55 9.34
N ALA A 34 5.13 -0.07 10.56
CA ALA A 34 5.29 1.35 10.87
C ALA A 34 6.38 2.04 10.03
N GLY A 35 7.50 1.34 9.74
CA GLY A 35 8.55 1.87 8.86
C GLY A 35 8.04 2.17 7.44
N SER A 36 7.21 1.29 6.87
CA SER A 36 6.56 1.54 5.58
C SER A 36 5.53 2.64 5.65
N ALA A 37 4.71 2.67 6.70
CA ALA A 37 3.70 3.68 6.92
C ALA A 37 4.32 5.08 7.04
N ALA A 38 5.42 5.21 7.80
CA ALA A 38 6.18 6.45 7.94
C ALA A 38 6.71 7.01 6.60
N LEU A 39 7.11 6.11 5.70
CA LEU A 39 7.55 6.44 4.34
C LEU A 39 6.39 6.61 3.34
N GLY A 40 5.14 6.75 3.80
CA GLY A 40 3.98 6.90 2.93
C GLY A 40 3.70 5.71 2.03
N ASN A 41 4.12 4.50 2.44
CA ASN A 41 4.06 3.25 1.67
C ASN A 41 4.91 3.26 0.38
N THR A 42 6.04 3.97 0.37
CA THR A 42 7.00 3.98 -0.77
C THR A 42 8.18 3.02 -0.60
N SER A 43 8.14 2.13 0.36
CA SER A 43 9.24 1.26 0.80
C SER A 43 9.45 0.01 -0.09
N TYR A 44 9.32 0.15 -1.40
CA TYR A 44 9.52 -0.94 -2.36
C TYR A 44 10.98 -1.15 -2.76
N ILE A 45 11.86 -0.20 -2.41
CA ILE A 45 13.28 -0.18 -2.77
C ILE A 45 14.13 0.26 -1.58
N ASN A 46 15.21 -0.46 -1.33
CA ASN A 46 16.31 -0.17 -0.39
C ASN A 46 15.93 0.59 0.91
N PRO A 47 14.94 0.16 1.68
CA PRO A 47 14.46 0.90 2.85
C PRO A 47 15.30 0.70 4.12
N GLY A 48 16.40 -0.08 4.07
CA GLY A 48 17.24 -0.36 5.23
C GLY A 48 17.23 -1.83 5.66
N PRO A 49 17.94 -2.19 6.75
CA PRO A 49 18.19 -3.57 7.15
C PRO A 49 17.02 -4.16 7.99
N VAL A 50 15.80 -4.06 7.49
CA VAL A 50 14.59 -4.52 8.19
C VAL A 50 13.83 -5.51 7.32
N GLY A 51 13.65 -6.73 7.83
CA GLY A 51 13.00 -7.83 7.12
C GLY A 51 11.54 -7.55 6.77
N ALA A 52 10.82 -6.80 7.59
CA ALA A 52 9.41 -6.45 7.39
C ALA A 52 9.12 -5.72 6.07
N PHE A 53 10.08 -4.98 5.53
CA PHE A 53 9.92 -4.36 4.20
C PHE A 53 9.77 -5.39 3.07
N ALA A 54 10.31 -6.60 3.26
CA ALA A 54 10.22 -7.68 2.30
C ALA A 54 8.79 -8.22 2.10
N VAL A 55 7.86 -7.94 3.01
CA VAL A 55 6.42 -8.23 2.81
C VAL A 55 5.87 -7.51 1.58
N GLN A 56 6.37 -6.31 1.30
CA GLN A 56 5.97 -5.53 0.13
C GLN A 56 6.77 -5.90 -1.14
N ASN A 57 8.05 -6.26 -0.96
CA ASN A 57 8.94 -6.64 -2.06
C ASN A 57 9.97 -7.68 -1.55
N PRO A 58 9.78 -8.98 -1.82
CA PRO A 58 10.67 -10.04 -1.33
C PRO A 58 12.11 -9.93 -1.87
N LEU A 59 12.36 -9.12 -2.91
CA LEU A 59 13.70 -8.84 -3.42
C LEU A 59 14.56 -8.01 -2.45
N LEU A 60 13.98 -7.50 -1.35
CA LEU A 60 14.67 -6.81 -0.27
C LEU A 60 15.23 -7.80 0.78
N LEU A 61 14.89 -9.10 0.71
CA LEU A 61 15.48 -10.12 1.55
C LEU A 61 16.97 -10.29 1.26
N ASN A 62 17.74 -10.31 2.31
CA ASN A 62 19.17 -10.63 2.32
C ASN A 62 19.55 -11.24 3.67
N ASP A 63 20.77 -11.68 3.84
CA ASP A 63 21.20 -12.38 5.08
C ASP A 63 21.05 -11.51 6.34
N SER A 64 21.11 -10.18 6.24
CA SER A 64 20.92 -9.28 7.39
C SER A 64 19.46 -9.01 7.74
N THR A 65 18.52 -9.33 6.83
CA THR A 65 17.07 -9.13 7.02
C THR A 65 16.31 -10.43 7.27
N LEU A 66 17.00 -11.57 7.14
CA LEU A 66 16.45 -12.88 7.51
C LEU A 66 16.45 -13.09 9.02
N PHE A 67 15.61 -14.02 9.48
CA PHE A 67 15.46 -14.41 10.89
C PHE A 67 15.03 -13.24 11.79
N GLN A 68 14.33 -12.28 11.21
CA GLN A 68 13.67 -11.19 11.94
C GLN A 68 12.18 -11.48 12.07
N LEU A 69 11.70 -11.49 13.33
CA LEU A 69 10.27 -11.54 13.64
C LEU A 69 9.75 -10.12 13.81
N GLU A 70 8.80 -9.73 13.01
CA GLU A 70 8.13 -8.44 13.12
C GLU A 70 6.71 -8.59 13.64
N MET A 71 6.29 -7.66 14.49
CA MET A 71 4.92 -7.47 14.94
C MET A 71 4.57 -5.97 14.87
N SER A 72 3.49 -5.66 14.19
CA SER A 72 2.99 -4.30 14.00
C SER A 72 1.54 -4.19 14.39
N GLY A 73 1.19 -3.05 14.95
CA GLY A 73 -0.19 -2.69 15.25
C GLY A 73 -0.47 -1.21 15.03
N GLY A 74 -1.63 -0.90 14.48
CA GLY A 74 -2.09 0.46 14.26
C GLY A 74 -3.60 0.59 14.49
N SER A 75 -4.02 1.79 14.91
CA SER A 75 -5.43 2.12 15.07
C SER A 75 -5.80 3.35 14.25
N LEU A 76 -6.93 3.24 13.54
CA LEU A 76 -7.54 4.35 12.76
C LEU A 76 -8.58 5.15 13.57
N GLY A 77 -8.78 4.82 14.85
CA GLY A 77 -9.92 5.32 15.65
C GLY A 77 -11.19 4.48 15.42
N GLU A 78 -12.26 4.81 16.16
CA GLU A 78 -13.59 4.17 16.05
C GLU A 78 -13.58 2.63 16.08
N GLY A 79 -12.62 2.01 16.80
CA GLY A 79 -12.48 0.56 16.89
C GLY A 79 -11.76 -0.12 15.73
N ILE A 80 -11.38 0.61 14.67
CA ILE A 80 -10.66 0.01 13.53
C ILE A 80 -9.21 -0.23 13.92
N GLN A 81 -8.78 -1.49 13.83
CA GLN A 81 -7.43 -1.95 14.16
C GLN A 81 -6.80 -2.69 12.98
N LEU A 82 -5.51 -2.44 12.77
CA LEU A 82 -4.70 -3.15 11.81
C LEU A 82 -3.56 -3.84 12.55
N LEU A 83 -3.35 -5.12 12.26
CA LEU A 83 -2.26 -5.90 12.83
C LEU A 83 -1.50 -6.60 11.71
N GLN A 84 -0.20 -6.75 11.87
CA GLN A 84 0.66 -7.52 10.99
C GLN A 84 1.70 -8.28 11.80
N GLY A 85 1.99 -9.50 11.38
CA GLY A 85 3.17 -10.24 11.80
C GLY A 85 3.91 -10.75 10.58
N SER A 86 5.25 -10.70 10.59
CA SER A 86 6.06 -11.25 9.50
C SER A 86 7.34 -11.89 10.01
N TYR A 87 7.82 -12.90 9.26
CA TYR A 87 9.05 -13.62 9.57
C TYR A 87 9.77 -14.03 8.29
N GLY A 88 11.07 -13.66 8.22
CA GLY A 88 11.96 -14.04 7.12
C GLY A 88 12.77 -15.28 7.47
N PHE A 89 12.80 -16.30 6.60
CA PHE A 89 13.51 -17.57 6.82
C PHE A 89 14.03 -18.16 5.50
N LYS A 90 14.71 -19.31 5.57
CA LYS A 90 15.17 -20.03 4.36
C LYS A 90 14.48 -21.39 4.24
N ILE A 91 14.01 -21.72 3.02
CA ILE A 91 13.56 -23.07 2.65
C ILE A 91 14.57 -23.63 1.65
N LYS A 92 15.26 -24.69 2.00
CA LYS A 92 16.30 -25.31 1.14
C LYS A 92 17.32 -24.28 0.60
N GLY A 93 17.70 -23.29 1.44
CA GLY A 93 18.63 -22.24 1.07
C GLY A 93 18.01 -21.01 0.40
N HIS A 94 16.77 -21.05 -0.09
CA HIS A 94 16.08 -19.94 -0.70
C HIS A 94 15.41 -19.04 0.35
N PRO A 95 15.63 -17.73 0.32
CA PRO A 95 15.01 -16.79 1.25
C PRO A 95 13.50 -16.68 1.00
N VAL A 96 12.71 -16.69 2.06
CA VAL A 96 11.25 -16.59 2.04
C VAL A 96 10.81 -15.62 3.14
N ILE A 97 9.82 -14.79 2.86
CA ILE A 97 9.10 -14.00 3.86
C ILE A 97 7.67 -14.53 3.97
N ALA A 98 7.26 -14.87 5.19
CA ALA A 98 5.85 -15.14 5.51
C ALA A 98 5.28 -13.95 6.26
N ALA A 99 4.04 -13.58 5.98
CA ALA A 99 3.34 -12.56 6.74
C ALA A 99 1.85 -12.87 6.87
N ALA A 100 1.29 -12.43 7.99
CA ALA A 100 -0.15 -12.37 8.24
C ALA A 100 -0.53 -10.91 8.52
N GLN A 101 -1.51 -10.40 7.80
CA GLN A 101 -2.02 -9.04 7.97
C GLN A 101 -3.53 -9.11 8.19
N THR A 102 -4.06 -8.39 9.17
CA THR A 102 -5.50 -8.32 9.42
C THR A 102 -5.96 -6.88 9.63
N ILE A 103 -7.18 -6.60 9.25
CA ILE A 103 -7.92 -5.40 9.61
C ILE A 103 -9.22 -5.82 10.30
N GLN A 104 -9.47 -5.24 11.46
CA GLN A 104 -10.70 -5.36 12.22
C GLN A 104 -11.43 -4.03 12.13
N TYR A 105 -12.67 -4.04 11.71
CA TYR A 105 -13.47 -2.82 11.50
C TYR A 105 -14.21 -2.37 12.75
N GLY A 106 -14.08 -3.11 13.86
CA GLY A 106 -14.76 -2.84 15.12
C GLY A 106 -16.08 -3.60 15.27
N GLU A 107 -16.88 -3.13 16.22
CA GLU A 107 -18.17 -3.68 16.55
C GLU A 107 -19.28 -2.87 15.89
N PHE A 108 -20.25 -3.54 15.29
CA PHE A 108 -21.41 -2.93 14.64
C PHE A 108 -22.68 -3.38 15.34
N THR A 109 -23.60 -2.46 15.58
CA THR A 109 -24.95 -2.79 16.11
C THR A 109 -25.83 -3.31 14.98
N ALA A 110 -26.32 -4.53 15.12
CA ALA A 110 -27.33 -5.09 14.23
C ALA A 110 -28.71 -4.50 14.59
N THR A 111 -29.45 -4.01 13.59
CA THR A 111 -30.80 -3.49 13.78
C THR A 111 -31.74 -4.08 12.76
N ASP A 112 -33.03 -4.25 13.19
CA ASP A 112 -34.10 -4.58 12.26
C ASP A 112 -34.54 -3.35 11.42
N VAL A 113 -35.51 -3.54 10.54
CA VAL A 113 -36.04 -2.48 9.66
C VAL A 113 -36.78 -1.36 10.45
N TRP A 114 -37.08 -1.57 11.70
CA TRP A 114 -37.73 -0.61 12.61
C TRP A 114 -36.73 0.07 13.56
N GLY A 115 -35.41 -0.31 13.48
CA GLY A 115 -34.36 0.24 14.33
C GLY A 115 -34.20 -0.44 15.68
N ASN A 116 -34.88 -1.58 15.96
CA ASN A 116 -34.67 -2.34 17.19
C ASN A 116 -33.31 -3.03 17.16
N ASN A 117 -32.62 -3.00 18.31
CA ASN A 117 -31.31 -3.62 18.46
C ASN A 117 -31.46 -5.16 18.47
N LEU A 118 -30.80 -5.84 17.52
CA LEU A 118 -30.76 -7.30 17.40
C LEU A 118 -29.46 -7.91 17.95
N GLY A 119 -28.56 -7.10 18.52
CA GLY A 119 -27.24 -7.51 19.00
C GLY A 119 -26.11 -6.81 18.31
N VAL A 120 -24.93 -7.43 18.33
CA VAL A 120 -23.72 -6.89 17.72
C VAL A 120 -23.11 -7.91 16.75
N PHE A 121 -22.41 -7.40 15.72
CA PHE A 121 -21.61 -8.22 14.82
C PHE A 121 -20.23 -7.59 14.59
N TYR A 122 -19.31 -8.38 14.09
CA TYR A 122 -17.96 -7.97 13.78
C TYR A 122 -17.68 -8.13 12.29
N ALA A 123 -16.79 -7.26 11.79
CA ALA A 123 -16.31 -7.34 10.42
C ALA A 123 -14.79 -7.26 10.41
N GLY A 124 -14.16 -8.00 9.50
CA GLY A 124 -12.71 -7.99 9.38
C GLY A 124 -12.21 -8.78 8.18
N ASP A 125 -11.00 -8.46 7.77
CA ASP A 125 -10.29 -9.15 6.71
C ASP A 125 -8.93 -9.66 7.23
N ILE A 126 -8.46 -10.77 6.67
CA ILE A 126 -7.14 -11.34 6.90
C ILE A 126 -6.49 -11.74 5.58
N ALA A 127 -5.19 -11.49 5.45
CA ALA A 127 -4.37 -11.96 4.35
C ALA A 127 -3.16 -12.72 4.89
N LEU A 128 -2.94 -13.93 4.38
CA LEU A 128 -1.71 -14.69 4.57
C LEU A 128 -0.89 -14.60 3.31
N SER A 129 0.39 -14.25 3.41
CA SER A 129 1.27 -14.06 2.27
C SER A 129 2.59 -14.79 2.42
N LEU A 130 3.11 -15.29 1.29
CA LEU A 130 4.44 -15.88 1.17
C LEU A 130 5.13 -15.23 -0.03
N GLY A 131 6.28 -14.61 0.20
CA GLY A 131 7.08 -13.95 -0.83
C GLY A 131 8.50 -14.52 -0.91
N THR A 132 9.05 -14.62 -2.13
CA THR A 132 10.39 -15.13 -2.36
C THR A 132 11.01 -14.49 -3.61
N PRO A 133 12.33 -14.22 -3.62
CA PRO A 133 13.07 -14.01 -4.87
C PRO A 133 13.03 -15.29 -5.70
N LEU A 134 12.84 -15.17 -7.02
CA LEU A 134 12.70 -16.30 -7.94
C LEU A 134 13.92 -16.51 -8.81
N ALA A 135 14.38 -15.45 -9.48
CA ALA A 135 15.41 -15.53 -10.49
C ALA A 135 16.17 -14.22 -10.65
N GLU A 136 17.35 -14.32 -11.24
CA GLU A 136 18.14 -13.19 -11.70
C GLU A 136 18.43 -13.34 -13.19
N TRP A 137 18.27 -12.27 -13.93
CA TRP A 137 18.63 -12.22 -15.35
C TRP A 137 19.33 -10.90 -15.68
N ARG A 138 20.60 -10.97 -16.03
CA ARG A 138 21.49 -9.82 -16.16
C ARG A 138 21.54 -9.02 -14.85
N GLU A 139 21.12 -7.75 -14.89
CA GLU A 139 21.08 -6.84 -13.74
C GLU A 139 19.72 -6.82 -13.02
N TRP A 140 18.73 -7.58 -13.53
CA TRP A 140 17.39 -7.64 -12.97
C TRP A 140 17.20 -8.83 -12.06
N ARG A 141 16.62 -8.58 -10.91
CA ARG A 141 16.13 -9.61 -9.98
C ARG A 141 14.62 -9.67 -10.05
N PHE A 142 14.06 -10.86 -9.99
CA PHE A 142 12.62 -11.11 -10.08
C PHE A 142 12.16 -11.81 -8.81
N GLY A 143 10.96 -11.46 -8.34
CA GLY A 143 10.33 -12.05 -7.16
C GLY A 143 8.84 -12.25 -7.36
N MET A 144 8.25 -13.00 -6.46
CA MET A 144 6.82 -13.26 -6.42
C MET A 144 6.33 -13.33 -4.98
N THR A 145 5.09 -12.88 -4.75
CA THR A 145 4.37 -13.07 -3.49
C THR A 145 2.99 -13.65 -3.77
N GLY A 146 2.68 -14.78 -3.15
CA GLY A 146 1.33 -15.36 -3.15
C GLY A 146 0.57 -14.91 -1.90
N LYS A 147 -0.72 -14.62 -2.05
CA LYS A 147 -1.61 -14.16 -0.97
C LYS A 147 -2.91 -14.95 -0.97
N LEU A 148 -3.28 -15.47 0.19
CA LEU A 148 -4.61 -16.03 0.47
C LEU A 148 -5.36 -15.05 1.36
N VAL A 149 -6.53 -14.62 0.94
CA VAL A 149 -7.30 -13.57 1.60
C VAL A 149 -8.67 -14.11 2.00
N ASN A 150 -9.09 -13.78 3.20
CA ASN A 150 -10.44 -14.05 3.69
C ASN A 150 -11.02 -12.78 4.29
N GLY A 151 -12.30 -12.52 4.04
CA GLY A 151 -13.08 -11.47 4.68
C GLY A 151 -14.34 -12.06 5.27
N THR A 152 -14.71 -11.56 6.44
CA THR A 152 -15.94 -11.94 7.15
C THR A 152 -16.65 -10.66 7.60
N TYR A 153 -17.91 -10.53 7.17
CA TYR A 153 -18.78 -9.40 7.51
C TYR A 153 -20.11 -9.96 7.98
N GLU A 154 -20.35 -9.96 9.29
CA GLU A 154 -21.50 -10.61 9.90
C GLU A 154 -21.54 -12.13 9.55
N SER A 155 -22.53 -12.56 8.78
CA SER A 155 -22.73 -13.92 8.26
C SER A 155 -22.11 -14.16 6.88
N TYR A 156 -21.64 -13.08 6.20
CA TYR A 156 -21.08 -13.17 4.87
C TYR A 156 -19.57 -13.44 4.91
N GLN A 157 -19.12 -14.35 4.06
CA GLN A 157 -17.70 -14.70 3.96
C GLN A 157 -17.24 -14.74 2.50
N SER A 158 -16.05 -14.24 2.25
CA SER A 158 -15.42 -14.29 0.93
C SER A 158 -13.95 -14.70 1.03
N TRP A 159 -13.51 -15.49 0.05
CA TRP A 159 -12.11 -15.88 -0.13
C TRP A 159 -11.58 -15.34 -1.44
N ALA A 160 -10.31 -14.97 -1.44
CA ALA A 160 -9.61 -14.58 -2.68
C ALA A 160 -8.18 -15.11 -2.70
N LEU A 161 -7.66 -15.26 -3.92
CA LEU A 161 -6.27 -15.55 -4.18
C LEU A 161 -5.68 -14.41 -5.01
N ALA A 162 -4.52 -13.91 -4.58
CA ALA A 162 -3.78 -12.87 -5.27
C ALA A 162 -2.30 -13.21 -5.41
N LEU A 163 -1.68 -12.70 -6.47
CA LEU A 163 -0.26 -12.81 -6.75
C LEU A 163 0.31 -11.42 -6.98
N ASP A 164 1.50 -11.18 -6.46
CA ASP A 164 2.32 -10.02 -6.80
C ASP A 164 3.55 -10.50 -7.56
N PHE A 165 3.96 -9.72 -8.56
CA PHE A 165 5.20 -9.92 -9.31
C PHE A 165 6.07 -8.69 -9.15
N GLN A 166 7.36 -8.91 -8.89
CA GLN A 166 8.32 -7.85 -8.66
C GLN A 166 9.53 -8.04 -9.58
N ALA A 167 10.01 -6.94 -10.12
CA ALA A 167 11.29 -6.85 -10.81
C ALA A 167 12.07 -5.65 -10.26
N MET A 168 13.35 -5.82 -9.95
CA MET A 168 14.19 -4.78 -9.38
C MET A 168 15.59 -4.82 -9.97
N THR A 169 16.17 -3.65 -10.20
CA THR A 169 17.57 -3.49 -10.63
C THR A 169 18.23 -2.34 -9.91
N ARG A 170 19.55 -2.36 -9.83
CA ARG A 170 20.37 -1.22 -9.39
C ARG A 170 21.20 -0.73 -10.54
N LEU A 171 21.01 0.52 -10.90
CA LEU A 171 21.78 1.17 -11.95
C LEU A 171 23.22 1.50 -11.47
N LYS A 172 24.14 1.69 -12.41
CA LYS A 172 25.54 2.06 -12.12
C LYS A 172 25.69 3.37 -11.35
N SER A 173 24.69 4.25 -11.44
CA SER A 173 24.58 5.49 -10.65
C SER A 173 24.22 5.29 -9.18
N GLY A 174 23.96 4.04 -8.75
CA GLY A 174 23.48 3.73 -7.40
C GLY A 174 21.95 3.90 -7.23
N LEU A 175 21.23 4.27 -8.30
CA LEU A 175 19.76 4.37 -8.29
C LEU A 175 19.16 2.99 -8.35
N ASP A 176 18.31 2.65 -7.37
CA ASP A 176 17.46 1.47 -7.39
C ASP A 176 16.18 1.77 -8.17
N VAL A 177 15.77 0.83 -9.02
CA VAL A 177 14.53 0.89 -9.80
C VAL A 177 13.77 -0.41 -9.58
N ALA A 178 12.48 -0.32 -9.24
CA ALA A 178 11.63 -1.49 -9.12
C ALA A 178 10.31 -1.29 -9.88
N VAL A 179 9.81 -2.36 -10.47
CA VAL A 179 8.50 -2.45 -11.12
C VAL A 179 7.71 -3.54 -10.41
N LEU A 180 6.51 -3.21 -9.96
CA LEU A 180 5.66 -4.15 -9.25
C LEU A 180 4.27 -4.20 -9.88
N LEU A 181 3.77 -5.42 -10.01
CA LEU A 181 2.38 -5.73 -10.33
C LEU A 181 1.79 -6.41 -9.09
N LYS A 182 0.90 -5.73 -8.38
CA LYS A 182 0.37 -6.19 -7.10
C LYS A 182 -1.09 -6.61 -7.20
N ASN A 183 -1.46 -7.60 -6.40
CA ASN A 183 -2.83 -8.06 -6.21
C ASN A 183 -3.51 -8.56 -7.50
N THR A 184 -2.73 -9.20 -8.40
CA THR A 184 -3.26 -9.87 -9.58
C THR A 184 -3.97 -11.15 -9.14
N GLY A 185 -5.29 -11.22 -9.29
CA GLY A 185 -6.02 -12.39 -8.80
C GLY A 185 -7.53 -12.21 -8.87
N ARG A 186 -8.23 -13.06 -8.13
CA ARG A 186 -9.70 -13.06 -8.12
C ARG A 186 -10.27 -13.57 -6.81
N GLN A 187 -11.52 -13.19 -6.53
CA GLN A 187 -12.32 -13.87 -5.52
C GLN A 187 -12.59 -15.34 -5.92
N LEU A 188 -12.43 -16.24 -4.97
CA LEU A 188 -12.80 -17.66 -5.08
C LEU A 188 -14.26 -17.85 -4.67
N SER A 189 -14.70 -17.18 -3.60
CA SER A 189 -16.11 -17.09 -3.17
C SER A 189 -16.47 -15.62 -2.97
N THR A 190 -17.73 -15.27 -3.14
CA THR A 190 -18.24 -13.89 -3.07
C THR A 190 -19.07 -13.70 -1.79
N PHE A 191 -19.17 -12.46 -1.30
CA PHE A 191 -20.02 -12.15 -0.14
C PHE A 191 -21.52 -12.33 -0.46
N ALA A 192 -21.97 -11.81 -1.62
CA ALA A 192 -23.39 -11.75 -1.97
C ALA A 192 -23.66 -12.16 -3.43
N GLY A 193 -22.94 -13.15 -3.96
CA GLY A 193 -23.15 -13.68 -5.30
C GLY A 193 -22.46 -12.91 -6.43
N THR A 194 -22.13 -11.63 -6.24
CA THR A 194 -21.44 -10.82 -7.24
C THR A 194 -19.93 -10.82 -6.99
N ARG A 195 -19.14 -11.05 -8.03
CA ARG A 195 -17.69 -10.97 -7.95
C ARG A 195 -17.23 -9.54 -8.09
N GLU A 196 -16.34 -9.15 -7.20
CA GLU A 196 -15.70 -7.85 -7.19
C GLU A 196 -14.22 -7.99 -7.54
N ALA A 197 -13.63 -6.92 -8.08
CA ALA A 197 -12.22 -6.90 -8.44
C ALA A 197 -11.34 -6.75 -7.20
N LEU A 198 -10.18 -7.41 -7.20
CA LEU A 198 -9.12 -7.14 -6.23
C LEU A 198 -8.46 -5.78 -6.53
N PRO A 199 -7.78 -5.16 -5.54
CA PRO A 199 -7.13 -3.85 -5.71
C PRO A 199 -5.83 -4.00 -6.53
N LEU A 200 -5.97 -4.31 -7.82
CA LEU A 200 -4.85 -4.39 -8.76
C LEU A 200 -4.08 -3.06 -8.76
N ASN A 201 -2.76 -3.15 -8.62
CA ASN A 201 -1.90 -1.98 -8.62
C ASN A 201 -0.62 -2.25 -9.41
N VAL A 202 -0.39 -1.46 -10.45
CA VAL A 202 0.87 -1.42 -11.21
C VAL A 202 1.63 -0.18 -10.77
N LEU A 203 2.87 -0.36 -10.34
CA LEU A 203 3.69 0.75 -9.86
C LEU A 203 5.15 0.63 -10.31
N VAL A 204 5.81 1.79 -10.37
CA VAL A 204 7.25 1.93 -10.56
C VAL A 204 7.81 2.73 -9.41
N ALA A 205 8.89 2.24 -8.82
CA ALA A 205 9.57 2.86 -7.71
C ALA A 205 11.02 3.20 -8.08
N PHE A 206 11.47 4.36 -7.64
CA PHE A 206 12.83 4.87 -7.77
C PHE A 206 13.35 5.29 -6.41
N GLY A 207 14.62 5.10 -6.11
CA GLY A 207 15.20 5.63 -4.89
C GLY A 207 16.68 5.34 -4.75
N GLN A 208 17.26 6.08 -3.83
CA GLN A 208 18.70 6.03 -3.60
C GLN A 208 19.03 6.48 -2.19
N LYS A 209 20.01 5.83 -1.58
CA LYS A 209 20.74 6.37 -0.43
C LYS A 209 21.86 7.25 -0.97
N LEU A 210 21.91 8.51 -0.53
CA LEU A 210 22.98 9.43 -0.92
C LEU A 210 24.31 9.01 -0.28
N GLU A 211 25.38 9.05 -1.06
CA GLU A 211 26.69 8.60 -0.62
C GLU A 211 27.34 9.59 0.37
N TYR A 212 27.17 10.88 0.10
CA TYR A 212 27.83 11.96 0.86
C TYR A 212 26.88 12.72 1.80
N ALA A 213 25.65 12.25 1.94
CA ALA A 213 24.68 12.88 2.82
C ALA A 213 23.85 11.81 3.57
N PRO A 214 23.46 12.06 4.83
CA PRO A 214 22.73 11.10 5.64
C PRO A 214 21.24 11.04 5.24
N PHE A 215 20.97 10.94 3.94
CA PHE A 215 19.62 10.89 3.41
C PHE A 215 19.42 9.71 2.47
N ARG A 216 18.21 9.17 2.53
CA ARG A 216 17.65 8.22 1.56
C ARG A 216 16.33 8.78 1.08
N TRP A 217 16.07 8.71 -0.21
CA TRP A 217 14.82 9.14 -0.81
C TRP A 217 14.20 8.03 -1.65
N ALA A 218 12.89 8.05 -1.79
CA ALA A 218 12.16 7.24 -2.74
C ALA A 218 11.04 8.03 -3.40
N LEU A 219 10.77 7.71 -4.65
CA LEU A 219 9.66 8.20 -5.44
C LEU A 219 8.94 7.01 -6.05
N VAL A 220 7.63 6.95 -5.88
CA VAL A 220 6.78 5.90 -6.42
C VAL A 220 5.70 6.52 -7.29
N VAL A 221 5.53 5.96 -8.48
CA VAL A 221 4.41 6.23 -9.37
C VAL A 221 3.52 5.00 -9.32
N ASP A 222 2.35 5.11 -8.67
CA ASP A 222 1.44 3.98 -8.44
C ASP A 222 0.15 4.08 -9.24
N GLN A 223 -0.67 3.00 -9.21
CA GLN A 223 -1.96 2.92 -9.90
C GLN A 223 -1.88 3.16 -11.42
N LEU A 224 -0.77 2.78 -12.05
CA LEU A 224 -0.55 2.98 -13.50
C LEU A 224 -1.55 2.23 -14.37
N ASN A 225 -2.26 1.25 -13.80
CA ASN A 225 -3.37 0.53 -14.42
C ASN A 225 -4.68 1.34 -14.46
N ARG A 226 -4.73 2.51 -13.79
CA ARG A 226 -5.90 3.39 -13.69
C ARG A 226 -5.49 4.82 -14.01
N PRO A 227 -5.52 5.25 -15.28
CA PRO A 227 -5.01 6.57 -15.68
C PRO A 227 -5.82 7.74 -15.10
N ASN A 228 -7.09 7.52 -14.78
CA ASN A 228 -7.94 8.52 -14.14
C ASN A 228 -8.23 8.12 -12.69
N LEU A 229 -7.55 8.76 -11.75
CA LEU A 229 -7.78 8.64 -10.30
C LEU A 229 -8.63 9.81 -9.76
N GLY A 230 -9.15 10.66 -10.64
CA GLY A 230 -10.02 11.76 -10.28
C GLY A 230 -11.46 11.30 -10.14
N TYR A 231 -12.18 11.92 -9.21
CA TYR A 231 -13.64 11.86 -9.15
C TYR A 231 -14.17 13.18 -9.67
N ASP A 232 -14.89 13.14 -10.77
CA ASP A 232 -15.62 14.31 -11.28
C ASP A 232 -16.98 14.32 -10.58
N ASP A 233 -17.13 15.19 -9.57
CA ASP A 233 -18.40 15.35 -8.86
C ASP A 233 -19.44 15.97 -9.79
N PRO A 234 -20.53 15.25 -10.12
CA PRO A 234 -21.58 15.77 -11.00
C PRO A 234 -22.32 16.97 -10.40
N ASN A 235 -22.18 17.19 -9.07
CA ASN A 235 -22.82 18.32 -8.38
C ASN A 235 -21.90 19.55 -8.30
N LEU A 236 -20.62 19.44 -8.62
CA LEU A 236 -19.68 20.56 -8.71
C LEU A 236 -19.87 21.26 -10.06
N VAL A 237 -20.91 22.08 -10.12
CA VAL A 237 -21.19 22.92 -11.26
C VAL A 237 -20.67 24.32 -10.98
N THR A 238 -19.71 24.79 -11.76
CA THR A 238 -19.27 26.19 -11.73
C THR A 238 -20.15 26.98 -12.72
N ILE A 239 -20.93 27.91 -12.22
CA ILE A 239 -21.71 28.82 -13.03
C ILE A 239 -20.82 30.03 -13.31
N ASP A 240 -20.56 30.33 -14.57
CA ASP A 240 -19.89 31.56 -14.97
C ASP A 240 -20.82 32.75 -14.62
N PRO A 241 -20.39 33.67 -13.73
CA PRO A 241 -21.24 34.76 -13.27
C PRO A 241 -21.55 35.78 -14.38
N VAL A 242 -20.84 35.74 -15.51
CA VAL A 242 -21.04 36.69 -16.64
C VAL A 242 -21.94 36.10 -17.75
N THR A 243 -21.69 34.81 -18.07
CA THR A 243 -22.39 34.15 -19.19
C THR A 243 -23.55 33.27 -18.73
N GLY A 244 -23.64 32.92 -17.44
CA GLY A 244 -24.60 31.96 -16.90
C GLY A 244 -24.36 30.52 -17.36
N GLU A 245 -23.30 30.26 -18.12
CA GLU A 245 -22.98 28.91 -18.59
C GLU A 245 -22.52 28.03 -17.43
N THR A 246 -23.07 26.83 -17.36
CA THR A 246 -22.70 25.81 -16.40
C THR A 246 -21.56 24.97 -16.95
N THR A 247 -20.40 25.08 -16.32
CA THR A 247 -19.25 24.25 -16.65
C THR A 247 -19.07 23.18 -15.57
N GLN A 248 -19.11 21.92 -15.94
CA GLN A 248 -18.66 20.85 -15.03
C GLN A 248 -17.17 21.00 -14.81
N GLY A 249 -16.76 21.11 -13.54
CA GLY A 249 -15.37 21.26 -13.16
C GLY A 249 -14.55 20.00 -13.52
N ARG A 250 -13.93 20.01 -14.71
CA ARG A 250 -12.97 18.95 -15.10
C ARG A 250 -11.69 19.10 -14.30
N GLN A 251 -11.20 18.00 -13.75
CA GLN A 251 -9.90 18.02 -13.07
C GLN A 251 -8.76 18.29 -14.05
N SER A 252 -7.80 19.11 -13.63
CA SER A 252 -6.60 19.39 -14.42
C SER A 252 -5.78 18.11 -14.64
N LEU A 253 -5.23 17.93 -15.85
CA LEU A 253 -4.32 16.84 -16.18
C LEU A 253 -3.11 16.77 -15.23
N LEU A 254 -2.64 17.93 -14.75
CA LEU A 254 -1.59 18.00 -13.74
C LEU A 254 -2.03 17.36 -12.42
N ASN A 255 -3.25 17.67 -11.94
CA ASN A 255 -3.81 17.07 -10.73
C ASN A 255 -3.98 15.56 -10.88
N LEU A 256 -4.45 15.09 -12.04
CA LEU A 256 -4.56 13.66 -12.33
C LEU A 256 -3.19 12.97 -12.28
N GLY A 257 -2.16 13.55 -12.92
CA GLY A 257 -0.81 13.02 -12.90
C GLY A 257 -0.18 13.01 -11.50
N LEU A 258 -0.36 14.09 -10.71
CA LEU A 258 0.15 14.16 -9.34
C LEU A 258 -0.48 13.11 -8.41
N ARG A 259 -1.72 12.67 -8.63
CA ARG A 259 -2.37 11.62 -7.82
C ARG A 259 -1.64 10.27 -7.87
N HIS A 260 -0.83 10.03 -8.89
CA HIS A 260 0.00 8.83 -9.00
C HIS A 260 1.30 8.93 -8.21
N LEU A 261 1.70 10.13 -7.76
CA LEU A 261 3.00 10.35 -7.14
C LEU A 261 2.93 10.19 -5.61
N ASN A 262 3.90 9.44 -5.10
CA ASN A 262 4.18 9.32 -3.67
C ASN A 262 5.70 9.47 -3.49
N GLY A 263 6.11 10.31 -2.55
CA GLY A 263 7.52 10.55 -2.26
C GLY A 263 7.85 10.30 -0.81
N SER A 264 9.09 9.92 -0.52
CA SER A 264 9.59 9.83 0.85
C SER A 264 11.02 10.29 0.98
N LEU A 265 11.33 10.75 2.18
CA LEU A 265 12.67 11.14 2.61
C LEU A 265 12.95 10.51 3.97
N GLU A 266 14.09 9.88 4.11
CA GLU A 266 14.60 9.34 5.35
C GLU A 266 15.91 10.06 5.71
N PHE A 267 15.96 10.65 6.90
CA PHE A 267 17.15 11.24 7.48
C PHE A 267 17.80 10.24 8.43
N LEU A 268 19.09 9.98 8.24
CA LEU A 268 19.90 8.96 8.88
C LEU A 268 21.01 9.61 9.74
N PRO A 269 20.66 10.33 10.82
CA PRO A 269 21.66 11.06 11.62
C PRO A 269 22.68 10.13 12.26
N THR A 270 22.28 8.89 12.57
CA THR A 270 23.12 7.83 13.09
C THR A 270 22.71 6.48 12.53
N GLN A 271 23.52 5.45 12.72
CA GLN A 271 23.13 4.07 12.37
C GLN A 271 21.98 3.54 13.23
N ARG A 272 21.67 4.18 14.37
CA ARG A 272 20.66 3.73 15.33
C ARG A 272 19.37 4.53 15.29
N LEU A 273 19.37 5.70 14.68
CA LEU A 273 18.19 6.57 14.63
C LEU A 273 17.92 6.96 13.18
N HIS A 274 16.73 6.67 12.71
CA HIS A 274 16.23 7.08 11.41
C HIS A 274 14.96 7.91 11.61
N ILE A 275 14.86 9.05 10.94
CA ILE A 275 13.67 9.91 10.93
C ILE A 275 13.12 9.87 9.52
N MET A 276 11.82 9.60 9.41
CA MET A 276 11.17 9.32 8.14
C MET A 276 10.01 10.30 7.90
N ALA A 277 9.89 10.74 6.66
CA ALA A 277 8.76 11.53 6.19
C ALA A 277 8.30 10.99 4.83
N GLY A 278 7.00 10.91 4.65
CA GLY A 278 6.38 10.53 3.38
C GLY A 278 5.29 11.51 2.99
N TYR A 279 5.02 11.58 1.69
CA TYR A 279 3.95 12.39 1.14
C TYR A 279 3.26 11.70 -0.01
N SER A 280 1.91 11.67 0.02
CA SER A 280 1.05 11.13 -1.02
C SER A 280 0.14 12.22 -1.56
N PHE A 281 0.35 12.61 -2.83
CA PHE A 281 -0.52 13.58 -3.49
C PHE A 281 -1.95 13.09 -3.62
N ARG A 282 -2.14 11.79 -3.93
CA ARG A 282 -3.48 11.19 -4.02
C ARG A 282 -4.25 11.38 -2.71
N ARG A 283 -3.65 10.99 -1.58
CA ARG A 283 -4.26 11.12 -0.26
C ARG A 283 -4.59 12.57 0.06
N GLN A 284 -3.71 13.50 -0.29
CA GLN A 284 -3.97 14.94 -0.11
C GLN A 284 -5.20 15.40 -0.89
N PHE A 285 -5.35 14.98 -2.14
CA PHE A 285 -6.49 15.39 -2.98
C PHE A 285 -7.80 14.69 -2.60
N GLU A 286 -7.76 13.39 -2.24
CA GLU A 286 -8.93 12.61 -1.85
C GLU A 286 -9.49 13.02 -0.46
N MET A 287 -8.62 13.53 0.42
CA MET A 287 -8.97 13.93 1.78
C MET A 287 -9.17 15.45 1.93
N ALA A 288 -9.01 16.21 0.85
CA ALA A 288 -9.26 17.65 0.88
C ALA A 288 -10.77 17.92 0.95
N LEU A 289 -11.17 18.70 1.95
CA LEU A 289 -12.52 19.26 2.01
C LEU A 289 -12.53 20.57 1.22
N SER A 290 -13.66 20.87 0.54
CA SER A 290 -13.84 22.10 -0.26
C SER A 290 -13.54 23.38 0.53
N ASP A 291 -13.81 23.38 1.83
CA ASP A 291 -13.72 24.57 2.70
C ASP A 291 -12.47 24.59 3.61
N ARG A 292 -11.65 23.54 3.62
CA ARG A 292 -10.47 23.45 4.52
C ARG A 292 -9.28 22.81 3.82
N ARG A 293 -8.13 23.49 3.87
CA ARG A 293 -6.85 22.88 3.50
C ARG A 293 -6.50 21.82 4.54
N THR A 294 -6.35 20.58 4.13
CA THR A 294 -5.94 19.46 4.99
C THR A 294 -4.49 19.06 4.68
N SER A 295 -3.78 18.56 5.67
CA SER A 295 -2.44 17.98 5.50
C SER A 295 -2.48 16.45 5.34
N GLY A 296 -3.59 15.91 4.82
CA GLY A 296 -3.88 14.48 4.78
C GLY A 296 -2.89 13.60 4.01
N GLY A 297 -2.02 14.21 3.18
CA GLY A 297 -0.98 13.48 2.43
C GLY A 297 0.29 13.16 3.21
N PHE A 298 0.55 13.84 4.35
CA PHE A 298 1.78 13.68 5.10
C PHE A 298 1.79 12.45 6.01
N THR A 299 2.97 11.82 6.10
CA THR A 299 3.30 10.78 7.07
C THR A 299 4.64 11.11 7.71
N LEU A 300 4.78 10.84 8.99
CA LEU A 300 6.00 11.06 9.74
C LEU A 300 6.27 9.84 10.61
N GLY A 301 7.55 9.54 10.85
CA GLY A 301 7.91 8.47 11.76
C GLY A 301 9.37 8.48 12.16
N ALA A 302 9.67 7.58 13.07
CA ALA A 302 11.03 7.36 13.53
C ALA A 302 11.26 5.87 13.77
N SER A 303 12.51 5.44 13.58
CA SER A 303 12.97 4.09 13.88
C SER A 303 14.21 4.14 14.74
N VAL A 304 14.25 3.30 15.76
CA VAL A 304 15.40 3.13 16.65
C VAL A 304 15.87 1.69 16.57
N TYR A 305 17.17 1.52 16.31
CA TYR A 305 17.83 0.24 16.08
C TYR A 305 18.72 -0.13 17.25
N PHE A 306 18.39 -1.23 17.90
CA PHE A 306 19.24 -1.88 18.90
C PHE A 306 19.81 -3.18 18.33
N SER A 307 20.77 -3.79 19.00
CA SER A 307 21.41 -5.02 18.49
C SER A 307 20.44 -6.21 18.39
N LYS A 308 19.50 -6.33 19.32
CA LYS A 308 18.57 -7.47 19.41
C LYS A 308 17.15 -7.14 18.91
N PHE A 309 16.78 -5.87 18.89
CA PHE A 309 15.44 -5.45 18.48
C PHE A 309 15.45 -4.07 17.84
N GLN A 310 14.39 -3.75 17.14
CA GLN A 310 14.18 -2.47 16.49
C GLN A 310 12.76 -2.01 16.78
N LEU A 311 12.60 -0.71 17.05
CA LEU A 311 11.31 -0.07 17.27
C LEU A 311 11.03 0.93 16.17
N HIS A 312 9.82 0.89 15.63
CA HIS A 312 9.38 1.82 14.59
C HIS A 312 8.07 2.43 15.01
N PHE A 313 7.94 3.72 14.80
CA PHE A 313 6.71 4.47 15.01
C PHE A 313 6.37 5.26 13.76
N ALA A 314 5.07 5.31 13.42
CA ALA A 314 4.55 6.13 12.35
C ALA A 314 3.27 6.84 12.78
N ASN A 315 3.14 8.09 12.34
CA ASN A 315 1.93 8.87 12.40
C ASN A 315 1.51 9.28 10.99
N GLU A 316 0.33 8.86 10.58
CA GLU A 316 -0.25 9.19 9.29
C GLU A 316 -1.43 10.15 9.48
N LEU A 317 -1.36 11.33 8.86
CA LEU A 317 -2.48 12.23 8.74
C LEU A 317 -3.40 11.74 7.62
N ARG A 318 -4.57 11.19 8.02
CA ARG A 318 -5.47 10.54 7.05
C ARG A 318 -6.65 11.41 6.66
N SER A 319 -7.15 12.19 7.60
CA SER A 319 -8.23 13.16 7.36
C SER A 319 -8.22 14.21 8.47
N VAL A 320 -9.06 15.22 8.34
CA VAL A 320 -9.30 16.20 9.42
C VAL A 320 -9.83 15.52 10.68
N ALA A 321 -10.53 14.38 10.51
CA ALA A 321 -11.18 13.67 11.62
C ALA A 321 -10.27 12.62 12.29
N GLY A 322 -9.15 12.18 11.66
CA GLY A 322 -8.39 11.08 12.25
C GLY A 322 -6.92 10.98 11.83
N ARG A 323 -6.10 10.63 12.82
CA ARG A 323 -4.71 10.22 12.65
C ARG A 323 -4.58 8.72 12.90
N MET A 324 -3.80 8.05 12.10
CA MET A 324 -3.40 6.68 12.35
C MET A 324 -2.02 6.66 12.99
N ASN A 325 -1.91 6.02 14.14
CA ASN A 325 -0.64 5.73 14.79
C ASN A 325 -0.34 4.24 14.64
N THR A 326 0.87 3.94 14.18
CA THR A 326 1.33 2.56 14.03
C THR A 326 2.62 2.38 14.81
N LEU A 327 2.71 1.28 15.54
CA LEU A 327 3.91 0.85 16.24
C LEU A 327 4.34 -0.51 15.73
N SER A 328 5.64 -0.70 15.56
CA SER A 328 6.22 -1.99 15.16
C SER A 328 7.43 -2.34 16.00
N LEU A 329 7.54 -3.61 16.33
CA LEU A 329 8.68 -4.24 16.98
C LEU A 329 9.26 -5.30 16.05
N ASN A 330 10.55 -5.22 15.74
CA ASN A 330 11.30 -6.27 15.08
C ASN A 330 12.29 -6.90 16.08
N LEU A 331 12.32 -8.21 16.11
CA LEU A 331 13.24 -9.01 16.91
C LEU A 331 14.22 -9.74 15.98
N ASN A 332 15.52 -9.63 16.24
CA ASN A 332 16.56 -10.42 15.57
C ASN A 332 16.71 -11.74 16.34
N LEU A 333 16.35 -12.86 15.70
CA LEU A 333 16.40 -14.22 16.29
C LEU A 333 17.66 -14.97 15.90
#